data_af98b6b3087113fce5dae20c921a4057
#
_entry.id   af98b6b3087113fce5dae20c921a4057
#
_cell.length_a   1.000
_cell.length_b   1.000
_cell.length_c   1.000
_cell.angle_alpha   90.00
_cell.angle_beta   90.00
_cell.angle_gamma   90.00
#
_symmetry.space_group_name_H-M   'P 1'
#
loop_
_entity.id
_entity.type
_entity.pdbx_description
1 polymer ?
#
loop_
_entity_poly.entity_id
_entity_poly.type
_entity_poly.pdbx_seq_one_letter_code
_entity_poly.pdbx_strand_id
1 'polypeptide(L)'
;GLDEYFRRHDGQAVTCDAFIAAMVRNTKVVPYLDLPIQHCNDAILQAMNRRGGRAEIEDAVARLRAAIPGITLRTTLIAGFPGETEEQYAELCDFVKTMRFDRLGCFAYSAEENTVAARMDGQLDEETKQRRADHIMELQAEVSAGCEQARVGQTLECICDGVDDETGMYLLRTKADCPEIDGNVLTPADTPLETGAFYNVTITDADTYDLYGYAEEKLED
;
A
#
# COMPACT_ATOMS: atom_id res chain seq x y z
N GLY A 1 -20.70 2.85 9.29
CA GLY A 1 -19.34 2.89 8.79
C GLY A 1 -19.17 2.09 7.49
N LEU A 2 -17.93 1.89 7.05
CA LEU A 2 -17.59 1.13 5.84
C LEU A 2 -18.18 -0.29 5.86
N ASP A 3 -18.13 -0.99 7.01
CA ASP A 3 -18.72 -2.32 7.17
C ASP A 3 -20.23 -2.37 6.92
N GLU A 4 -20.96 -1.30 7.23
CA GLU A 4 -22.39 -1.22 6.98
C GLU A 4 -22.68 -0.93 5.51
N TYR A 5 -21.83 -0.14 4.86
CA TYR A 5 -21.88 0.12 3.43
C TYR A 5 -21.64 -1.16 2.63
N PHE A 6 -20.61 -1.93 2.96
CA PHE A 6 -20.28 -3.20 2.28
C PHE A 6 -21.35 -4.28 2.49
N ARG A 7 -21.98 -4.34 3.67
CA ARG A 7 -23.09 -5.28 3.93
C ARG A 7 -24.34 -4.98 3.10
N ARG A 8 -24.62 -3.71 2.79
CA ARG A 8 -25.79 -3.29 2.02
C ARG A 8 -25.67 -3.51 0.52
N HIS A 9 -24.47 -3.74 0.00
CA HIS A 9 -24.20 -3.82 -1.44
C HIS A 9 -23.82 -5.25 -1.89
N ASP A 10 -24.22 -6.28 -1.15
CA ASP A 10 -24.06 -7.72 -1.49
C ASP A 10 -22.65 -8.11 -1.95
N GLY A 11 -21.62 -7.49 -1.36
CA GLY A 11 -20.21 -7.81 -1.66
C GLY A 11 -19.78 -7.47 -3.10
N GLN A 12 -20.39 -6.48 -3.72
CA GLN A 12 -19.84 -5.90 -4.94
C GLN A 12 -18.45 -5.33 -4.65
N ALA A 13 -17.58 -5.40 -5.66
CA ALA A 13 -16.20 -4.94 -5.56
C ALA A 13 -16.11 -3.57 -4.85
N VAL A 14 -15.10 -3.41 -4.05
CA VAL A 14 -14.83 -2.26 -3.16
C VAL A 14 -14.97 -0.89 -3.84
N THR A 15 -14.90 -0.84 -5.15
CA THR A 15 -14.91 0.36 -5.98
C THR A 15 -16.21 0.54 -6.73
N CYS A 16 -17.32 0.66 -6.01
CA CYS A 16 -18.50 1.18 -6.69
C CYS A 16 -18.32 2.68 -6.98
N ASP A 17 -18.96 3.18 -8.04
CA ASP A 17 -18.89 4.60 -8.42
C ASP A 17 -19.28 5.54 -7.27
N ALA A 18 -20.21 5.10 -6.41
CA ALA A 18 -20.64 5.88 -5.25
C ALA A 18 -19.51 6.04 -4.21
N PHE A 19 -18.67 5.02 -3.99
CA PHE A 19 -17.53 5.09 -3.08
C PHE A 19 -16.45 6.04 -3.62
N ILE A 20 -16.06 5.86 -4.88
CA ILE A 20 -15.09 6.75 -5.56
C ILE A 20 -15.60 8.20 -5.53
N ALA A 21 -16.86 8.40 -5.90
CA ALA A 21 -17.47 9.74 -5.87
C ALA A 21 -17.54 10.35 -4.46
N ALA A 22 -17.69 9.54 -3.40
CA ALA A 22 -17.66 10.01 -2.02
C ALA A 22 -16.24 10.45 -1.61
N MET A 23 -15.20 9.71 -1.99
CA MET A 23 -13.80 10.12 -1.77
C MET A 23 -13.48 11.42 -2.49
N VAL A 24 -13.85 11.55 -3.77
CA VAL A 24 -13.62 12.76 -4.57
C VAL A 24 -14.29 14.00 -3.97
N ARG A 25 -15.52 13.85 -3.44
CA ARG A 25 -16.28 15.00 -2.89
C ARG A 25 -15.83 15.40 -1.50
N ASN A 26 -15.17 14.52 -0.75
CA ASN A 26 -14.86 14.81 0.65
C ASN A 26 -13.39 15.23 0.81
N THR A 27 -13.17 16.53 0.86
CA THR A 27 -11.83 17.12 1.02
C THR A 27 -11.13 16.79 2.34
N LYS A 28 -11.84 16.19 3.31
CA LYS A 28 -11.27 15.73 4.58
C LYS A 28 -10.73 14.29 4.50
N VAL A 29 -10.95 13.59 3.38
CA VAL A 29 -10.42 12.27 3.14
C VAL A 29 -9.16 12.42 2.30
N VAL A 30 -8.03 11.97 2.82
CA VAL A 30 -6.78 11.94 2.06
C VAL A 30 -6.88 10.98 0.87
N PRO A 31 -6.18 11.22 -0.24
CA PRO A 31 -6.17 10.35 -1.40
C PRO A 31 -5.30 9.11 -1.15
N TYR A 32 -5.68 8.32 -0.18
CA TYR A 32 -5.01 7.08 0.24
C TYR A 32 -6.07 5.99 0.42
N LEU A 33 -5.82 4.79 -0.15
CA LEU A 33 -6.74 3.67 -0.03
C LEU A 33 -5.98 2.34 0.07
N ASP A 34 -6.25 1.59 1.15
CA ASP A 34 -5.77 0.22 1.30
C ASP A 34 -6.78 -0.77 0.71
N LEU A 35 -6.33 -1.55 -0.26
CA LEU A 35 -7.08 -2.56 -1.00
C LEU A 35 -6.42 -3.93 -0.81
N PRO A 36 -6.72 -4.69 0.25
CA PRO A 36 -6.09 -5.97 0.51
C PRO A 36 -6.60 -7.05 -0.48
N ILE A 37 -6.04 -7.09 -1.69
CA ILE A 37 -6.50 -7.98 -2.76
C ILE A 37 -6.09 -9.44 -2.55
N GLN A 38 -5.02 -9.71 -1.82
CA GLN A 38 -4.44 -11.00 -1.43
C GLN A 38 -3.76 -11.77 -2.56
N HIS A 39 -4.31 -11.81 -3.77
CA HIS A 39 -3.76 -12.46 -4.96
C HIS A 39 -4.34 -11.86 -6.24
N CYS A 40 -3.78 -12.17 -7.40
CA CYS A 40 -4.31 -11.73 -8.70
C CYS A 40 -4.89 -12.87 -9.55
N ASN A 41 -4.53 -14.12 -9.27
CA ASN A 41 -5.03 -15.25 -10.06
C ASN A 41 -6.44 -15.64 -9.63
N ASP A 42 -7.35 -15.79 -10.61
CA ASP A 42 -8.78 -16.03 -10.38
C ASP A 42 -9.05 -17.33 -9.62
N ALA A 43 -8.30 -18.40 -9.92
CA ALA A 43 -8.50 -19.68 -9.24
C ALA A 43 -8.06 -19.61 -7.77
N ILE A 44 -6.98 -18.91 -7.47
CA ILE A 44 -6.50 -18.69 -6.09
C ILE A 44 -7.47 -17.77 -5.34
N LEU A 45 -7.93 -16.67 -5.95
CA LEU A 45 -8.93 -15.79 -5.35
C LEU A 45 -10.22 -16.54 -5.01
N GLN A 46 -10.67 -17.40 -5.90
CA GLN A 46 -11.85 -18.26 -5.67
C GLN A 46 -11.60 -19.24 -4.51
N ALA A 47 -10.41 -19.86 -4.44
CA ALA A 47 -10.03 -20.76 -3.35
C ALA A 47 -9.94 -20.04 -1.99
N MET A 48 -9.54 -18.76 -2.00
CA MET A 48 -9.57 -17.86 -0.84
C MET A 48 -10.99 -17.37 -0.48
N ASN A 49 -12.04 -17.85 -1.21
CA ASN A 49 -13.42 -17.38 -1.08
C ASN A 49 -13.58 -15.87 -1.30
N ARG A 50 -12.76 -15.29 -2.18
CA ARG A 50 -12.89 -13.90 -2.60
C ARG A 50 -13.78 -13.78 -3.82
N ARG A 51 -14.58 -12.71 -3.82
CA ARG A 51 -15.43 -12.37 -4.96
C ARG A 51 -14.68 -11.45 -5.91
N GLY A 52 -14.92 -11.60 -7.19
CA GLY A 52 -14.18 -10.91 -8.24
C GLY A 52 -12.89 -11.63 -8.62
N GLY A 53 -12.29 -11.20 -9.70
CA GLY A 53 -11.08 -11.74 -10.25
C GLY A 53 -10.10 -10.64 -10.64
N ARG A 54 -9.08 -11.01 -11.41
CA ARG A 54 -8.02 -10.10 -11.86
C ARG A 54 -8.59 -8.91 -12.64
N ALA A 55 -9.50 -9.15 -13.56
CA ALA A 55 -10.04 -8.08 -14.40
C ALA A 55 -10.78 -7.01 -13.59
N GLU A 56 -11.53 -7.41 -12.55
CA GLU A 56 -12.23 -6.49 -11.66
C GLU A 56 -11.26 -5.70 -10.78
N ILE A 57 -10.15 -6.31 -10.36
CA ILE A 57 -9.09 -5.60 -9.60
C ILE A 57 -8.43 -4.55 -10.48
N GLU A 58 -8.04 -4.91 -11.70
CA GLU A 58 -7.41 -4.01 -12.67
C GLU A 58 -8.34 -2.83 -13.03
N ASP A 59 -9.63 -3.10 -13.30
CA ASP A 59 -10.64 -2.06 -13.54
C ASP A 59 -10.79 -1.13 -12.34
N ALA A 60 -10.89 -1.69 -11.14
CA ALA A 60 -11.02 -0.92 -9.92
C ALA A 60 -9.85 0.04 -9.69
N VAL A 61 -8.63 -0.44 -9.86
CA VAL A 61 -7.41 0.38 -9.74
C VAL A 61 -7.36 1.46 -10.81
N ALA A 62 -7.68 1.11 -12.06
CA ALA A 62 -7.71 2.08 -13.16
C ALA A 62 -8.72 3.21 -12.92
N ARG A 63 -9.92 2.88 -12.44
CA ARG A 63 -10.98 3.85 -12.12
C ARG A 63 -10.60 4.75 -10.94
N LEU A 64 -10.01 4.20 -9.89
CA LEU A 64 -9.51 4.98 -8.75
C LEU A 64 -8.45 5.99 -9.19
N ARG A 65 -7.45 5.57 -9.95
CA ARG A 65 -6.39 6.44 -10.47
C ARG A 65 -6.91 7.52 -11.43
N ALA A 66 -7.90 7.18 -12.25
CA ALA A 66 -8.53 8.13 -13.16
C ALA A 66 -9.38 9.19 -12.43
N ALA A 67 -10.10 8.78 -11.38
CA ALA A 67 -11.01 9.65 -10.64
C ALA A 67 -10.31 10.51 -9.58
N ILE A 68 -9.20 10.01 -9.01
CA ILE A 68 -8.45 10.65 -7.92
C ILE A 68 -6.98 10.75 -8.32
N PRO A 69 -6.59 11.78 -9.09
CA PRO A 69 -5.20 11.97 -9.48
C PRO A 69 -4.27 12.03 -8.24
N GLY A 70 -3.18 11.25 -8.26
CA GLY A 70 -2.23 11.18 -7.15
C GLY A 70 -2.72 10.36 -5.96
N ILE A 71 -3.76 9.51 -6.13
CA ILE A 71 -4.14 8.56 -5.07
C ILE A 71 -3.00 7.58 -4.79
N THR A 72 -2.70 7.40 -3.51
CA THR A 72 -1.83 6.33 -3.04
C THR A 72 -2.64 5.06 -2.85
N LEU A 73 -2.27 4.01 -3.54
CA LEU A 73 -2.89 2.69 -3.42
C LEU A 73 -1.96 1.75 -2.67
N ARG A 74 -2.44 1.27 -1.54
CA ARG A 74 -1.81 0.21 -0.77
C ARG A 74 -2.52 -1.11 -1.01
N THR A 75 -1.76 -2.20 -0.98
CA THR A 75 -2.31 -3.56 -1.05
C THR A 75 -1.56 -4.53 -0.15
N THR A 76 -2.20 -5.66 0.10
CA THR A 76 -1.61 -6.81 0.79
C THR A 76 -1.78 -8.03 -0.08
N LEU A 77 -0.71 -8.83 -0.21
CA LEU A 77 -0.68 -10.10 -0.93
C LEU A 77 -0.34 -11.24 0.02
N ILE A 78 -0.74 -12.45 -0.37
CA ILE A 78 -0.37 -13.71 0.28
C ILE A 78 0.24 -14.60 -0.81
N ALA A 79 1.49 -14.99 -0.62
CA ALA A 79 2.19 -15.94 -1.48
C ALA A 79 2.21 -17.34 -0.86
N GLY A 80 2.16 -18.37 -1.71
CA GLY A 80 2.20 -19.74 -1.24
C GLY A 80 0.90 -20.26 -0.66
N PHE A 81 -0.25 -19.74 -1.11
CA PHE A 81 -1.57 -20.30 -0.75
C PHE A 81 -1.68 -21.75 -1.19
N PRO A 82 -2.40 -22.64 -0.46
CA PRO A 82 -2.55 -24.04 -0.83
C PRO A 82 -2.95 -24.24 -2.29
N GLY A 83 -2.17 -25.02 -3.03
CA GLY A 83 -2.36 -25.30 -4.45
C GLY A 83 -1.82 -24.24 -5.42
N GLU A 84 -1.17 -23.17 -4.94
CA GLU A 84 -0.54 -22.17 -5.81
C GLU A 84 0.61 -22.80 -6.63
N THR A 85 0.46 -22.79 -7.97
CA THR A 85 1.48 -23.32 -8.89
C THR A 85 2.57 -22.29 -9.18
N GLU A 86 3.67 -22.71 -9.83
CA GLU A 86 4.73 -21.79 -10.27
C GLU A 86 4.21 -20.79 -11.33
N GLU A 87 3.30 -21.20 -12.20
CA GLU A 87 2.69 -20.32 -13.21
C GLU A 87 1.82 -19.25 -12.55
N GLN A 88 1.03 -19.60 -11.54
CA GLN A 88 0.19 -18.65 -10.81
C GLN A 88 1.03 -17.67 -9.97
N TYR A 89 2.13 -18.16 -9.40
CA TYR A 89 3.11 -17.32 -8.73
C TYR A 89 3.83 -16.37 -9.71
N ALA A 90 4.24 -16.84 -10.88
CA ALA A 90 4.82 -16.01 -11.92
C ALA A 90 3.84 -14.92 -12.38
N GLU A 91 2.56 -15.26 -12.52
CA GLU A 91 1.48 -14.31 -12.82
C GLU A 91 1.37 -13.22 -11.73
N LEU A 92 1.52 -13.59 -10.44
CA LEU A 92 1.52 -12.65 -9.33
C LEU A 92 2.72 -11.69 -9.39
N CYS A 93 3.91 -12.20 -9.72
CA CYS A 93 5.11 -11.38 -9.91
C CYS A 93 4.93 -10.34 -11.04
N ASP A 94 4.38 -10.77 -12.18
CA ASP A 94 4.12 -9.87 -13.30
C ASP A 94 3.04 -8.84 -12.97
N PHE A 95 2.04 -9.23 -12.19
CA PHE A 95 0.99 -8.34 -11.72
C PHE A 95 1.56 -7.23 -10.84
N VAL A 96 2.45 -7.52 -9.89
CA VAL A 96 3.10 -6.51 -9.03
C VAL A 96 3.83 -5.47 -9.87
N LYS A 97 4.63 -5.92 -10.85
CA LYS A 97 5.39 -5.04 -11.77
C LYS A 97 4.48 -4.16 -12.62
N THR A 98 3.34 -4.70 -13.05
CA THR A 98 2.41 -4.01 -13.96
C THR A 98 1.52 -3.03 -13.22
N MET A 99 0.96 -3.46 -12.10
CA MET A 99 0.01 -2.65 -11.34
C MET A 99 0.67 -1.50 -10.58
N ARG A 100 1.95 -1.67 -10.18
CA ARG A 100 2.74 -0.63 -9.52
C ARG A 100 1.96 0.02 -8.39
N PHE A 101 1.59 -0.77 -7.37
CA PHE A 101 1.04 -0.22 -6.13
C PHE A 101 2.09 0.63 -5.44
N ASP A 102 1.67 1.77 -4.90
CA ASP A 102 2.55 2.69 -4.19
C ASP A 102 3.10 2.04 -2.91
N ARG A 103 2.24 1.27 -2.24
CA ARG A 103 2.56 0.51 -1.03
C ARG A 103 2.06 -0.93 -1.18
N LEU A 104 2.88 -1.89 -0.83
CA LEU A 104 2.51 -3.31 -0.87
C LEU A 104 3.23 -4.08 0.23
N GLY A 105 2.48 -4.91 0.94
CA GLY A 105 3.01 -5.94 1.82
C GLY A 105 2.70 -7.32 1.25
N CYS A 106 3.65 -8.24 1.29
CA CYS A 106 3.44 -9.64 0.93
C CYS A 106 3.81 -10.54 2.10
N PHE A 107 2.91 -11.46 2.43
CA PHE A 107 3.10 -12.43 3.50
C PHE A 107 3.13 -13.85 2.94
N ALA A 108 3.99 -14.68 3.50
CA ALA A 108 3.92 -16.13 3.31
C ALA A 108 2.59 -16.63 3.91
N TYR A 109 1.89 -17.51 3.20
CA TYR A 109 0.67 -18.11 3.73
C TYR A 109 0.94 -18.86 5.03
N SER A 110 0.21 -18.52 6.09
CA SER A 110 0.21 -19.22 7.38
C SER A 110 -1.08 -20.01 7.55
N ALA A 111 -0.94 -21.28 7.92
CA ALA A 111 -2.08 -22.18 8.16
C ALA A 111 -2.67 -21.94 9.55
N GLU A 112 -3.72 -21.13 9.62
CA GLU A 112 -4.43 -20.84 10.86
C GLU A 112 -5.37 -21.98 11.25
N GLU A 113 -5.32 -22.39 12.51
CA GLU A 113 -6.18 -23.46 13.02
C GLU A 113 -7.67 -23.20 12.75
N ASN A 114 -8.39 -24.26 12.41
CA ASN A 114 -9.82 -24.26 12.12
C ASN A 114 -10.26 -23.51 10.84
N THR A 115 -9.33 -23.03 10.01
CA THR A 115 -9.68 -22.47 8.70
C THR A 115 -9.88 -23.55 7.65
N VAL A 116 -10.63 -23.23 6.59
CA VAL A 116 -10.80 -24.13 5.44
C VAL A 116 -9.44 -24.30 4.74
N ALA A 117 -8.70 -23.22 4.56
CA ALA A 117 -7.41 -23.22 3.87
C ALA A 117 -6.36 -24.12 4.54
N ALA A 118 -6.34 -24.19 5.88
CA ALA A 118 -5.42 -25.09 6.61
C ALA A 118 -5.67 -26.59 6.34
N ARG A 119 -6.87 -26.94 5.84
CA ARG A 119 -7.28 -28.32 5.55
C ARG A 119 -7.29 -28.65 4.05
N MET A 120 -6.91 -27.68 3.21
CA MET A 120 -6.79 -27.89 1.77
C MET A 120 -5.58 -28.78 1.45
N ASP A 121 -5.71 -29.60 0.41
CA ASP A 121 -4.59 -30.28 -0.20
C ASP A 121 -3.66 -29.28 -0.91
N GLY A 122 -2.43 -29.72 -1.21
CA GLY A 122 -1.48 -28.86 -1.93
C GLY A 122 -0.81 -27.80 -1.07
N GLN A 123 -0.70 -28.05 0.24
CA GLN A 123 0.12 -27.20 1.13
C GLN A 123 1.56 -27.17 0.62
N LEU A 124 2.11 -25.98 0.45
CA LEU A 124 3.51 -25.77 0.12
C LEU A 124 4.35 -25.86 1.39
N ASP A 125 5.62 -26.18 1.24
CA ASP A 125 6.59 -26.10 2.35
C ASP A 125 6.87 -24.64 2.72
N GLU A 126 7.29 -24.42 3.98
CA GLU A 126 7.51 -23.08 4.53
C GLU A 126 8.62 -22.31 3.78
N GLU A 127 9.67 -23.04 3.33
CA GLU A 127 10.76 -22.41 2.58
C GLU A 127 10.27 -21.84 1.25
N THR A 128 9.46 -22.60 0.52
CA THR A 128 8.85 -22.14 -0.74
C THR A 128 7.93 -20.94 -0.53
N LYS A 129 7.08 -20.97 0.50
CA LYS A 129 6.19 -19.84 0.82
C LYS A 129 6.98 -18.57 1.14
N GLN A 130 7.99 -18.69 2.02
CA GLN A 130 8.80 -17.55 2.42
C GLN A 130 9.59 -17.00 1.23
N ARG A 131 10.26 -17.85 0.47
CA ARG A 131 10.99 -17.44 -0.74
C ARG A 131 10.12 -16.69 -1.74
N ARG A 132 8.86 -17.12 -1.94
CA ARG A 132 7.91 -16.42 -2.82
C ARG A 132 7.53 -15.07 -2.26
N ALA A 133 7.25 -14.97 -0.98
CA ALA A 133 6.90 -13.71 -0.34
C ALA A 133 8.08 -12.72 -0.39
N ASP A 134 9.29 -13.16 -0.05
CA ASP A 134 10.49 -12.33 -0.07
C ASP A 134 10.77 -11.79 -1.48
N HIS A 135 10.67 -12.64 -2.51
CA HIS A 135 10.86 -12.20 -3.90
C HIS A 135 9.78 -11.19 -4.35
N ILE A 136 8.52 -11.33 -3.93
CA ILE A 136 7.49 -10.32 -4.18
C ILE A 136 7.87 -8.99 -3.51
N MET A 137 8.40 -9.03 -2.29
CA MET A 137 8.86 -7.82 -1.59
C MET A 137 10.08 -7.18 -2.26
N GLU A 138 11.00 -7.97 -2.83
CA GLU A 138 12.11 -7.46 -3.65
C GLU A 138 11.59 -6.72 -4.90
N LEU A 139 10.62 -7.32 -5.62
CA LEU A 139 9.99 -6.66 -6.77
C LEU A 139 9.27 -5.37 -6.37
N GLN A 140 8.59 -5.37 -5.24
CA GLN A 140 7.94 -4.16 -4.73
C GLN A 140 8.95 -3.09 -4.31
N ALA A 141 10.09 -3.47 -3.76
CA ALA A 141 11.14 -2.52 -3.40
C ALA A 141 11.62 -1.70 -4.61
N GLU A 142 11.75 -2.34 -5.79
CA GLU A 142 12.08 -1.65 -7.04
C GLU A 142 10.97 -0.66 -7.45
N VAL A 143 9.71 -1.05 -7.29
CA VAL A 143 8.55 -0.18 -7.59
C VAL A 143 8.53 1.00 -6.62
N SER A 144 8.69 0.74 -5.32
CA SER A 144 8.67 1.77 -4.27
C SER A 144 9.80 2.78 -4.47
N ALA A 145 11.04 2.31 -4.68
CA ALA A 145 12.17 3.20 -4.97
C ALA A 145 11.90 4.13 -6.17
N GLY A 146 11.27 3.60 -7.24
CA GLY A 146 10.89 4.41 -8.38
C GLY A 146 9.80 5.45 -8.08
N CYS A 147 8.85 5.12 -7.20
CA CYS A 147 7.80 6.03 -6.74
C CYS A 147 8.39 7.16 -5.87
N GLU A 148 9.26 6.81 -4.90
CA GLU A 148 9.89 7.80 -4.03
C GLU A 148 10.87 8.69 -4.80
N GLN A 149 11.68 8.14 -5.69
CA GLN A 149 12.58 8.92 -6.54
C GLN A 149 11.85 9.95 -7.42
N ALA A 150 10.63 9.66 -7.85
CA ALA A 150 9.81 10.59 -8.63
C ALA A 150 9.32 11.81 -7.81
N ARG A 151 9.42 11.78 -6.49
CA ARG A 151 9.08 12.88 -5.59
C ARG A 151 10.24 13.84 -5.33
N VAL A 152 11.47 13.46 -5.65
CA VAL A 152 12.66 14.31 -5.49
C VAL A 152 12.50 15.58 -6.30
N GLY A 153 12.78 16.74 -5.67
CA GLY A 153 12.58 18.07 -6.22
C GLY A 153 11.16 18.63 -6.05
N GLN A 154 10.24 17.88 -5.47
CA GLN A 154 8.89 18.38 -5.13
C GLN A 154 8.88 18.97 -3.73
N THR A 155 7.98 19.92 -3.49
CA THR A 155 7.63 20.39 -2.15
C THR A 155 6.31 19.72 -1.73
N LEU A 156 6.36 19.00 -0.61
CA LEU A 156 5.24 18.22 -0.08
C LEU A 156 4.77 18.79 1.26
N GLU A 157 3.46 18.81 1.46
CA GLU A 157 2.85 19.11 2.77
C GLU A 157 3.00 17.88 3.66
N CYS A 158 3.64 18.06 4.82
CA CYS A 158 3.95 17.00 5.78
C CYS A 158 3.54 17.40 7.19
N ILE A 159 3.04 16.45 7.97
CA ILE A 159 2.83 16.61 9.42
C ILE A 159 4.05 16.07 10.16
N CYS A 160 4.52 16.78 11.18
CA CYS A 160 5.60 16.33 12.04
C CYS A 160 5.07 15.36 13.09
N ASP A 161 5.54 14.11 13.09
CA ASP A 161 5.15 13.09 14.08
C ASP A 161 6.10 13.07 15.29
N GLY A 162 7.30 13.62 15.19
CA GLY A 162 8.26 13.70 16.29
C GLY A 162 9.71 13.64 15.84
N VAL A 163 10.58 13.22 16.74
CA VAL A 163 12.02 13.04 16.51
C VAL A 163 12.35 11.57 16.65
N ASP A 164 13.17 11.06 15.77
CA ASP A 164 13.77 9.75 15.89
C ASP A 164 14.93 9.82 16.91
N ASP A 165 14.82 9.07 17.99
CA ASP A 165 15.78 9.07 19.09
C ASP A 165 17.18 8.52 18.68
N GLU A 166 17.26 7.71 17.62
CA GLU A 166 18.52 7.12 17.16
C GLU A 166 19.31 8.06 16.24
N THR A 167 18.62 8.69 15.30
CA THR A 167 19.26 9.57 14.31
C THR A 167 19.21 11.05 14.69
N GLY A 168 18.29 11.43 15.58
CA GLY A 168 17.99 12.81 15.92
C GLY A 168 17.30 13.60 14.81
N MET A 169 16.87 12.94 13.73
CA MET A 169 16.12 13.58 12.66
C MET A 169 14.64 13.70 13.02
N TYR A 170 13.96 14.70 12.48
CA TYR A 170 12.50 14.75 12.56
C TYR A 170 11.89 13.75 11.59
N LEU A 171 10.86 13.04 12.09
CA LEU A 171 10.01 12.15 11.34
C LEU A 171 8.75 12.93 10.94
N LEU A 172 8.54 13.06 9.64
CA LEU A 172 7.33 13.64 9.08
C LEU A 172 6.68 12.62 8.15
N ARG A 173 5.42 12.81 7.84
CA ARG A 173 4.69 12.01 6.84
C ARG A 173 3.80 12.89 5.99
N THR A 174 3.61 12.48 4.75
CA THR A 174 2.70 13.14 3.82
C THR A 174 1.28 12.52 3.94
N LYS A 175 0.34 13.07 3.21
CA LYS A 175 -1.00 12.48 3.03
C LYS A 175 -0.97 11.13 2.28
N ALA A 176 0.16 10.71 1.76
CA ALA A 176 0.38 9.45 1.07
C ALA A 176 0.95 8.35 1.97
N ASP A 177 1.10 8.61 3.28
CA ASP A 177 1.79 7.72 4.20
C ASP A 177 0.91 7.40 5.41
N CYS A 178 0.69 6.12 5.67
CA CYS A 178 -0.03 5.65 6.85
C CYS A 178 0.90 5.68 8.07
N PRO A 179 0.48 6.28 9.21
CA PRO A 179 1.30 6.33 10.42
C PRO A 179 1.80 4.95 10.84
N GLU A 180 3.07 4.86 11.24
CA GLU A 180 3.71 3.65 11.79
C GLU A 180 3.78 2.45 10.83
N ILE A 181 3.33 2.59 9.58
CA ILE A 181 3.25 1.49 8.62
C ILE A 181 4.05 1.77 7.35
N ASP A 182 3.90 2.97 6.79
CA ASP A 182 4.61 3.37 5.58
C ASP A 182 5.90 4.13 5.92
N GLY A 183 6.67 4.54 4.91
CA GLY A 183 7.90 5.31 5.10
C GLY A 183 7.68 6.71 5.64
N ASN A 184 8.78 7.38 5.95
CA ASN A 184 8.80 8.71 6.53
C ASN A 184 9.44 9.73 5.58
N VAL A 185 9.19 11.01 5.87
CA VAL A 185 9.97 12.11 5.37
C VAL A 185 10.92 12.56 6.48
N LEU A 186 12.22 12.34 6.28
CA LEU A 186 13.27 12.61 7.25
C LEU A 186 13.84 14.01 7.01
N THR A 187 13.85 14.85 8.06
CA THR A 187 14.43 16.19 7.98
C THR A 187 15.46 16.41 9.07
N PRO A 188 16.58 17.10 8.77
CA PRO A 188 17.57 17.45 9.80
C PRO A 188 16.98 18.31 10.91
N ALA A 189 17.51 18.16 12.11
CA ALA A 189 17.09 18.93 13.30
C ALA A 189 17.71 20.34 13.39
N ASP A 190 18.11 20.92 12.28
CA ASP A 190 18.71 22.26 12.23
C ASP A 190 17.75 23.38 12.66
N THR A 191 16.46 23.16 12.43
CA THR A 191 15.37 24.03 12.87
C THR A 191 14.38 23.23 13.70
N PRO A 192 14.03 23.66 14.92
CA PRO A 192 13.08 22.95 15.75
C PRO A 192 11.70 22.90 15.09
N LEU A 193 11.15 21.69 14.90
CA LEU A 193 9.80 21.48 14.43
C LEU A 193 8.88 21.11 15.60
N GLU A 194 7.63 21.50 15.49
CA GLU A 194 6.59 21.23 16.49
C GLU A 194 5.82 19.97 16.10
N THR A 195 5.79 18.97 16.98
CA THR A 195 5.02 17.74 16.75
C THR A 195 3.53 18.06 16.59
N GLY A 196 2.91 17.47 15.57
CA GLY A 196 1.51 17.70 15.18
C GLY A 196 1.29 18.92 14.28
N ALA A 197 2.31 19.70 14.01
CA ALA A 197 2.22 20.84 13.08
C ALA A 197 2.52 20.42 11.64
N PHE A 198 1.99 21.18 10.68
CA PHE A 198 2.21 20.97 9.25
C PHE A 198 3.32 21.87 8.72
N TYR A 199 4.10 21.33 7.81
CA TYR A 199 5.21 21.99 7.14
C TYR A 199 5.23 21.67 5.65
N ASN A 200 5.64 22.62 4.84
CA ASN A 200 6.10 22.31 3.49
C ASN A 200 7.53 21.78 3.56
N VAL A 201 7.78 20.62 2.94
CA VAL A 201 9.10 20.00 2.90
C VAL A 201 9.54 19.85 1.46
N THR A 202 10.67 20.47 1.12
CA THR A 202 11.31 20.28 -0.19
C THR A 202 12.14 19.01 -0.16
N ILE A 203 11.76 18.03 -0.97
CA ILE A 203 12.40 16.71 -1.04
C ILE A 203 13.68 16.81 -1.86
N THR A 204 14.79 16.39 -1.28
CA THR A 204 16.12 16.47 -1.89
C THR A 204 16.69 15.11 -2.27
N ASP A 205 16.26 14.04 -1.61
CA ASP A 205 16.72 12.68 -1.85
C ASP A 205 15.64 11.67 -1.47
N ALA A 206 15.82 10.43 -1.93
CA ALA A 206 14.90 9.32 -1.64
C ALA A 206 15.69 8.00 -1.59
N ASP A 207 15.30 7.11 -0.70
CA ASP A 207 15.69 5.71 -0.77
C ASP A 207 14.50 4.81 -1.18
N THR A 208 14.51 3.54 -0.79
CA THR A 208 13.46 2.60 -1.19
C THR A 208 12.10 2.95 -0.62
N TYR A 209 12.03 3.49 0.60
CA TYR A 209 10.77 3.72 1.31
C TYR A 209 10.67 5.12 1.92
N ASP A 210 11.80 5.75 2.24
CA ASP A 210 11.84 7.04 2.92
C ASP A 210 12.27 8.16 1.97
N LEU A 211 11.82 9.36 2.30
CA LEU A 211 12.19 10.60 1.64
C LEU A 211 13.08 11.44 2.57
N TYR A 212 13.95 12.24 1.99
CA TYR A 212 14.80 13.16 2.71
C TYR A 212 14.58 14.57 2.19
N GLY A 213 14.51 15.55 3.10
CA GLY A 213 14.26 16.92 2.68
C GLY A 213 14.48 17.94 3.78
N TYR A 214 14.17 19.17 3.47
CA TYR A 214 14.27 20.30 4.41
C TYR A 214 12.88 20.90 4.61
N ALA A 215 12.47 21.00 5.88
CA ALA A 215 11.25 21.68 6.25
C ALA A 215 11.41 23.19 6.05
N GLU A 216 10.43 23.80 5.39
CA GLU A 216 10.31 25.23 5.23
C GLU A 216 9.51 25.84 6.40
N GLU A 217 8.81 26.93 6.17
CA GLU A 217 8.00 27.56 7.20
C GLU A 217 6.80 26.67 7.61
N LYS A 218 6.44 26.76 8.90
CA LYS A 218 5.24 26.13 9.46
C LYS A 218 4.00 26.69 8.73
N LEU A 219 3.12 25.80 8.34
CA LEU A 219 1.84 26.19 7.75
C LEU A 219 0.91 26.71 8.85
N GLU A 220 0.24 27.84 8.57
CA GLU A 220 -0.80 28.36 9.44
C GLU A 220 -2.09 27.54 9.25
N ASP A 221 -2.82 27.28 10.33
CA ASP A 221 -4.11 26.54 10.36
C ASP A 221 -5.22 27.21 9.54
#